data_5d8773561410ca5d127a5e723dff6352
#
_entry.id   5d8773561410ca5d127a5e723dff6352
#
_cell.length_a   1.000
_cell.length_b   1.000
_cell.length_c   1.000
_cell.angle_alpha   90.00
_cell.angle_beta   90.00
_cell.angle_gamma   90.00
#
_symmetry.space_group_name_H-M   'P 1'
#
loop_
_entity.id
_entity.type
_entity.pdbx_description
1 polymer ?
#
loop_
_entity_poly.entity_id
_entity_poly.type
_entity_poly.pdbx_seq_one_letter_code
_entity_poly.pdbx_strand_id
1 'polypeptide(L)'
;MTGLTVMIGVIPASELAETYTPAALAAKYFAGQAGMITISIAAIASFLSVANAGILSASRYPLAMARDHIFPRVFRRLGRFGTPLPAIALTVGLIIAEVVLLDPLIIAKYAGTMKLLLFAGVSAAVIVMRESKLDSYDPGFKVPWYPWVPLLGIVLCLATMSVLGTASIIFAVVMILIAIAWFHFYASDRVDRYGAIFHVFARLGEQRFDALDTELRGIIKEKGLRAADPFDETIAKARVLEGNAGTDFETLAAEVAGALSTETGRSSKHFLQGFLEGTQVGATPVTGGVALPH
;
A
#
# COMPACT_ATOMS: atom_id res chain seq x y z
N MET A 1 13.07 11.04 -25.84
CA MET A 1 14.03 12.08 -26.19
C MET A 1 13.97 12.47 -27.67
N THR A 2 14.06 11.54 -28.62
CA THR A 2 14.05 11.80 -30.07
C THR A 2 12.86 12.63 -30.56
N GLY A 3 11.62 12.35 -30.13
CA GLY A 3 10.45 13.12 -30.53
C GLY A 3 10.48 14.58 -30.11
N LEU A 4 10.96 14.88 -28.88
CA LEU A 4 11.12 16.24 -28.38
C LEU A 4 12.17 17.03 -29.19
N THR A 5 13.30 16.38 -29.51
CA THR A 5 14.37 16.97 -30.30
C THR A 5 13.87 17.35 -31.71
N VAL A 6 13.08 16.47 -32.33
CA VAL A 6 12.48 16.73 -33.65
C VAL A 6 11.51 17.93 -33.58
N MET A 7 10.63 17.98 -32.56
CA MET A 7 9.68 19.09 -32.41
C MET A 7 10.40 20.45 -32.25
N ILE A 8 11.43 20.49 -31.37
CA ILE A 8 12.22 21.73 -31.15
C ILE A 8 13.00 22.13 -32.40
N GLY A 9 13.48 21.18 -33.19
CA GLY A 9 14.25 21.44 -34.40
C GLY A 9 13.44 21.89 -35.60
N VAL A 10 12.12 21.62 -35.61
CA VAL A 10 11.23 21.86 -36.77
C VAL A 10 10.26 22.99 -36.55
N ILE A 11 9.79 23.18 -35.31
CA ILE A 11 8.79 24.20 -34.97
C ILE A 11 9.46 25.42 -34.37
N PRO A 12 9.16 26.67 -34.81
CA PRO A 12 9.62 27.87 -34.15
C PRO A 12 9.20 27.93 -32.69
N ALA A 13 10.09 28.42 -31.82
CA ALA A 13 9.85 28.46 -30.38
C ALA A 13 8.58 29.21 -29.97
N SER A 14 8.22 30.26 -30.72
CA SER A 14 6.98 31.02 -30.51
C SER A 14 5.72 30.19 -30.75
N GLU A 15 5.67 29.41 -31.82
CA GLU A 15 4.53 28.52 -32.11
C GLU A 15 4.47 27.31 -31.18
N LEU A 16 5.65 26.81 -30.77
CA LEU A 16 5.73 25.69 -29.85
C LEU A 16 5.18 26.05 -28.45
N ALA A 17 5.36 27.29 -28.01
CA ALA A 17 4.87 27.76 -26.73
C ALA A 17 3.34 27.94 -26.67
N GLU A 18 2.69 28.18 -27.80
CA GLU A 18 1.26 28.47 -27.89
C GLU A 18 0.42 27.23 -28.26
N THR A 19 1.05 26.13 -28.70
CA THR A 19 0.31 24.96 -29.20
C THR A 19 0.18 23.88 -28.16
N TYR A 20 -1.04 23.29 -28.07
CA TYR A 20 -1.33 22.07 -27.29
C TYR A 20 -1.09 20.78 -28.08
N THR A 21 -0.80 20.89 -29.39
CA THR A 21 -0.63 19.73 -30.27
C THR A 21 0.70 19.75 -31.03
N PRO A 22 1.85 19.84 -30.34
CA PRO A 22 3.15 20.02 -30.98
C PRO A 22 3.51 18.89 -31.95
N ALA A 23 3.13 17.65 -31.67
CA ALA A 23 3.41 16.52 -32.55
C ALA A 23 2.65 16.61 -33.89
N ALA A 24 1.39 17.02 -33.86
CA ALA A 24 0.58 17.19 -35.06
C ALA A 24 1.06 18.40 -35.89
N LEU A 25 1.51 19.47 -35.20
CA LEU A 25 2.09 20.63 -35.85
C LEU A 25 3.43 20.27 -36.52
N ALA A 26 4.31 19.53 -35.85
CA ALA A 26 5.55 19.03 -36.47
C ALA A 26 5.26 18.20 -37.73
N ALA A 27 4.29 17.30 -37.67
CA ALA A 27 3.88 16.50 -38.83
C ALA A 27 3.37 17.34 -40.02
N LYS A 28 2.74 18.47 -39.73
CA LYS A 28 2.33 19.43 -40.79
C LYS A 28 3.53 20.02 -41.54
N TYR A 29 4.63 20.28 -40.85
CA TYR A 29 5.85 20.78 -41.50
C TYR A 29 6.51 19.77 -42.44
N PHE A 30 6.40 18.46 -42.15
CA PHE A 30 7.00 17.40 -42.96
C PHE A 30 6.08 16.90 -44.10
N ALA A 31 4.80 16.68 -43.79
CA ALA A 31 3.86 16.01 -44.68
C ALA A 31 2.58 16.79 -44.94
N GLY A 32 2.60 18.11 -44.66
CA GLY A 32 1.45 18.99 -44.89
C GLY A 32 0.21 18.58 -44.07
N GLN A 33 -0.95 18.94 -44.59
CA GLN A 33 -2.23 18.69 -43.92
C GLN A 33 -2.50 17.20 -43.68
N ALA A 34 -2.09 16.33 -44.60
CA ALA A 34 -2.27 14.89 -44.45
C ALA A 34 -1.50 14.33 -43.26
N GLY A 35 -0.26 14.76 -43.07
CA GLY A 35 0.54 14.38 -41.92
C GLY A 35 -0.09 14.82 -40.61
N MET A 36 -0.56 16.06 -40.54
CA MET A 36 -1.26 16.58 -39.36
C MET A 36 -2.48 15.76 -38.98
N ILE A 37 -3.36 15.43 -39.98
CA ILE A 37 -4.56 14.64 -39.74
C ILE A 37 -4.21 13.22 -39.28
N THR A 38 -3.24 12.58 -39.92
CA THR A 38 -2.81 11.22 -39.56
C THR A 38 -2.31 11.14 -38.10
N ILE A 39 -1.44 12.06 -37.73
CA ILE A 39 -0.93 12.11 -36.33
C ILE A 39 -2.04 12.46 -35.35
N SER A 40 -2.98 13.34 -35.69
CA SER A 40 -4.13 13.68 -34.84
C SER A 40 -5.03 12.46 -34.59
N ILE A 41 -5.35 11.67 -35.62
CA ILE A 41 -6.14 10.44 -35.48
C ILE A 41 -5.39 9.41 -34.62
N ALA A 42 -4.10 9.22 -34.87
CA ALA A 42 -3.28 8.30 -34.08
C ALA A 42 -3.20 8.74 -32.61
N ALA A 43 -3.07 10.04 -32.34
CA ALA A 43 -3.06 10.59 -30.98
C ALA A 43 -4.39 10.37 -30.27
N ILE A 44 -5.54 10.60 -30.93
CA ILE A 44 -6.88 10.36 -30.37
C ILE A 44 -7.04 8.89 -30.01
N ALA A 45 -6.69 7.97 -30.90
CA ALA A 45 -6.77 6.53 -30.67
C ALA A 45 -5.88 6.10 -29.49
N SER A 46 -4.66 6.65 -29.41
CA SER A 46 -3.72 6.42 -28.30
C SER A 46 -4.29 6.92 -26.97
N PHE A 47 -4.82 8.15 -26.95
CA PHE A 47 -5.40 8.72 -25.72
C PHE A 47 -6.63 7.95 -25.24
N LEU A 48 -7.50 7.49 -26.13
CA LEU A 48 -8.64 6.64 -25.76
C LEU A 48 -8.18 5.32 -25.12
N SER A 49 -7.15 4.70 -25.68
CA SER A 49 -6.57 3.46 -25.12
C SER A 49 -5.97 3.69 -23.74
N VAL A 50 -5.15 4.73 -23.59
CA VAL A 50 -4.51 5.07 -22.32
C VAL A 50 -5.55 5.49 -21.27
N ALA A 51 -6.57 6.27 -21.65
CA ALA A 51 -7.64 6.68 -20.74
C ALA A 51 -8.41 5.46 -20.19
N ASN A 52 -8.76 4.51 -21.05
CA ASN A 52 -9.44 3.28 -20.65
C ASN A 52 -8.59 2.47 -19.65
N ALA A 53 -7.32 2.24 -19.96
CA ALA A 53 -6.40 1.54 -19.07
C ALA A 53 -6.20 2.30 -17.74
N GLY A 54 -6.10 3.63 -17.82
CA GLY A 54 -5.95 4.52 -16.65
C GLY A 54 -7.15 4.46 -15.72
N ILE A 55 -8.38 4.53 -16.25
CA ILE A 55 -9.62 4.44 -15.47
C ILE A 55 -9.71 3.08 -14.75
N LEU A 56 -9.44 1.99 -15.48
CA LEU A 56 -9.46 0.64 -14.90
C LEU A 56 -8.42 0.48 -13.80
N SER A 57 -7.22 0.99 -14.00
CA SER A 57 -6.15 0.95 -13.00
C SER A 57 -6.50 1.82 -11.78
N ALA A 58 -6.89 3.07 -12.00
CA ALA A 58 -7.22 4.02 -10.93
C ALA A 58 -8.40 3.57 -10.07
N SER A 59 -9.41 2.92 -10.65
CA SER A 59 -10.57 2.40 -9.92
C SER A 59 -10.22 1.28 -8.91
N ARG A 60 -9.06 0.64 -9.04
CA ARG A 60 -8.59 -0.38 -8.09
C ARG A 60 -8.12 0.22 -6.76
N TYR A 61 -7.68 1.48 -6.73
CA TYR A 61 -7.25 2.13 -5.49
C TYR A 61 -8.39 2.29 -4.48
N PRO A 62 -9.54 2.89 -4.81
CA PRO A 62 -10.67 2.96 -3.88
C PRO A 62 -11.17 1.58 -3.44
N LEU A 63 -11.13 0.58 -4.33
CA LEU A 63 -11.47 -0.80 -3.99
C LEU A 63 -10.51 -1.38 -2.94
N ALA A 64 -9.19 -1.24 -3.16
CA ALA A 64 -8.17 -1.74 -2.24
C ALA A 64 -8.25 -1.03 -0.89
N MET A 65 -8.33 0.30 -0.89
CA MET A 65 -8.49 1.10 0.33
C MET A 65 -9.78 0.75 1.10
N ALA A 66 -10.86 0.42 0.39
CA ALA A 66 -12.08 -0.03 1.03
C ALA A 66 -11.95 -1.44 1.64
N ARG A 67 -11.15 -2.33 1.05
CA ARG A 67 -10.82 -3.65 1.62
C ARG A 67 -10.02 -3.50 2.92
N ASP A 68 -9.11 -2.55 2.96
CA ASP A 68 -8.29 -2.24 4.13
C ASP A 68 -8.99 -1.34 5.16
N HIS A 69 -10.32 -1.14 5.03
CA HIS A 69 -11.15 -0.30 5.90
C HIS A 69 -10.81 1.21 5.92
N ILE A 70 -9.92 1.67 5.04
CA ILE A 70 -9.52 3.08 4.90
C ILE A 70 -10.57 3.88 4.13
N PHE A 71 -11.40 3.22 3.32
CA PHE A 71 -12.44 3.85 2.48
C PHE A 71 -13.82 3.23 2.73
N PRO A 72 -14.94 3.93 2.38
CA PRO A 72 -16.29 3.43 2.64
C PRO A 72 -16.55 2.06 2.00
N ARG A 73 -17.30 1.21 2.72
CA ARG A 73 -17.62 -0.17 2.30
C ARG A 73 -18.34 -0.26 0.95
N VAL A 74 -18.99 0.81 0.49
CA VAL A 74 -19.66 0.87 -0.81
C VAL A 74 -18.70 0.55 -1.96
N PHE A 75 -17.44 0.97 -1.86
CA PHE A 75 -16.42 0.75 -2.89
C PHE A 75 -15.90 -0.70 -2.95
N ARG A 76 -16.28 -1.57 -1.98
CA ARG A 76 -15.99 -3.02 -2.02
C ARG A 76 -16.94 -3.79 -2.95
N ARG A 77 -18.07 -3.18 -3.34
CA ARG A 77 -19.08 -3.86 -4.16
C ARG A 77 -18.56 -4.06 -5.57
N LEU A 78 -18.58 -5.32 -6.01
CA LEU A 78 -18.27 -5.70 -7.38
C LEU A 78 -19.57 -5.85 -8.17
N GLY A 79 -19.57 -5.39 -9.41
CA GLY A 79 -20.67 -5.59 -10.36
C GLY A 79 -20.68 -7.02 -10.91
N ARG A 80 -21.67 -7.29 -11.78
CA ARG A 80 -21.90 -8.62 -12.41
C ARG A 80 -20.65 -9.19 -13.11
N PHE A 81 -19.77 -8.34 -13.61
CA PHE A 81 -18.54 -8.74 -14.32
C PHE A 81 -17.29 -8.69 -13.45
N GLY A 82 -17.42 -8.69 -12.12
CA GLY A 82 -16.28 -8.58 -11.20
C GLY A 82 -15.63 -7.19 -11.20
N THR A 83 -16.24 -6.18 -11.80
CA THR A 83 -15.72 -4.80 -11.88
C THR A 83 -16.23 -3.94 -10.72
N PRO A 84 -15.40 -3.09 -10.11
CA PRO A 84 -15.80 -2.23 -8.99
C PRO A 84 -16.57 -0.99 -9.50
N LEU A 85 -17.84 -1.15 -9.87
CA LEU A 85 -18.65 -0.08 -10.45
C LEU A 85 -18.67 1.22 -9.64
N PRO A 86 -18.83 1.22 -8.29
CA PRO A 86 -18.79 2.46 -7.51
C PRO A 86 -17.43 3.16 -7.58
N ALA A 87 -16.34 2.40 -7.61
CA ALA A 87 -14.99 2.96 -7.71
C ALA A 87 -14.72 3.54 -9.11
N ILE A 88 -15.21 2.87 -10.17
CA ILE A 88 -15.14 3.38 -11.53
C ILE A 88 -15.95 4.68 -11.65
N ALA A 89 -17.17 4.71 -11.11
CA ALA A 89 -18.03 5.90 -11.14
C ALA A 89 -17.38 7.09 -10.42
N LEU A 90 -16.74 6.86 -9.27
CA LEU A 90 -15.97 7.89 -8.56
C LEU A 90 -14.81 8.39 -9.42
N THR A 91 -14.02 7.49 -9.98
CA THR A 91 -12.85 7.84 -10.81
C THR A 91 -13.26 8.65 -12.04
N VAL A 92 -14.29 8.20 -12.77
CA VAL A 92 -14.80 8.90 -13.94
C VAL A 92 -15.40 10.25 -13.56
N GLY A 93 -16.15 10.32 -12.46
CA GLY A 93 -16.71 11.56 -11.95
C GLY A 93 -15.64 12.60 -11.61
N LEU A 94 -14.55 12.18 -10.96
CA LEU A 94 -13.40 13.06 -10.68
C LEU A 94 -12.72 13.54 -11.96
N ILE A 95 -12.48 12.65 -12.94
CA ILE A 95 -11.90 13.02 -14.24
C ILE A 95 -12.78 14.05 -14.97
N ILE A 96 -14.09 13.84 -15.00
CA ILE A 96 -15.02 14.80 -15.63
C ILE A 96 -14.96 16.14 -14.89
N ALA A 97 -14.96 16.14 -13.57
CA ALA A 97 -14.86 17.36 -12.79
C ALA A 97 -13.54 18.12 -13.06
N GLU A 98 -12.42 17.42 -13.13
CA GLU A 98 -11.13 18.02 -13.46
C GLU A 98 -11.13 18.65 -14.87
N VAL A 99 -11.63 17.93 -15.88
CA VAL A 99 -11.66 18.41 -17.26
C VAL A 99 -12.61 19.59 -17.46
N VAL A 100 -13.72 19.66 -16.71
CA VAL A 100 -14.69 20.77 -16.79
C VAL A 100 -14.25 22.00 -16.02
N LEU A 101 -13.56 21.80 -14.87
CA LEU A 101 -13.24 22.90 -13.95
C LEU A 101 -11.83 23.48 -14.14
N LEU A 102 -10.91 22.75 -14.76
CA LEU A 102 -9.50 23.10 -14.84
C LEU A 102 -9.00 23.14 -16.29
N ASP A 103 -8.07 24.05 -16.56
CA ASP A 103 -7.36 24.10 -17.83
C ASP A 103 -6.40 22.92 -17.98
N PRO A 104 -6.19 22.40 -19.23
CA PRO A 104 -5.29 21.27 -19.48
C PRO A 104 -3.88 21.44 -18.92
N LEU A 105 -3.35 22.66 -18.92
CA LEU A 105 -2.02 22.96 -18.37
C LEU A 105 -1.99 22.80 -16.84
N ILE A 106 -3.06 23.20 -16.15
CA ILE A 106 -3.20 23.05 -14.70
C ILE A 106 -3.34 21.59 -14.35
N ILE A 107 -4.18 20.82 -15.09
CA ILE A 107 -4.33 19.37 -14.92
C ILE A 107 -2.96 18.68 -15.05
N ALA A 108 -2.17 19.02 -16.07
CA ALA A 108 -0.84 18.44 -16.28
C ALA A 108 0.11 18.75 -15.11
N LYS A 109 0.08 19.99 -14.58
CA LYS A 109 0.89 20.38 -13.41
C LYS A 109 0.48 19.61 -12.15
N TYR A 110 -0.82 19.49 -11.87
CA TYR A 110 -1.33 18.78 -10.69
C TYR A 110 -1.09 17.28 -10.78
N ALA A 111 -1.28 16.68 -11.96
CA ALA A 111 -0.95 15.29 -12.21
C ALA A 111 0.54 14.99 -12.00
N GLY A 112 1.42 15.89 -12.48
CA GLY A 112 2.86 15.84 -12.23
C GLY A 112 3.19 15.92 -10.75
N THR A 113 2.58 16.86 -10.04
CA THR A 113 2.74 17.05 -8.59
C THR A 113 2.32 15.82 -7.80
N MET A 114 1.18 15.21 -8.12
CA MET A 114 0.71 13.98 -7.46
C MET A 114 1.66 12.82 -7.68
N LYS A 115 2.23 12.67 -8.88
CA LYS A 115 3.25 11.63 -9.14
C LYS A 115 4.52 11.86 -8.31
N LEU A 116 5.00 13.09 -8.24
CA LEU A 116 6.17 13.43 -7.43
C LEU A 116 5.91 13.18 -5.94
N LEU A 117 4.72 13.54 -5.45
CA LEU A 117 4.31 13.27 -4.07
C LEU A 117 4.27 11.76 -3.78
N LEU A 118 3.74 10.97 -4.71
CA LEU A 118 3.70 9.52 -4.59
C LEU A 118 5.11 8.91 -4.57
N PHE A 119 6.02 9.36 -5.43
CA PHE A 119 7.41 8.88 -5.45
C PHE A 119 8.16 9.27 -4.18
N ALA A 120 7.96 10.49 -3.68
CA ALA A 120 8.51 10.90 -2.39
C ALA A 120 7.94 10.04 -1.25
N GLY A 121 6.64 9.74 -1.27
CA GLY A 121 5.98 8.86 -0.31
C GLY A 121 6.52 7.42 -0.33
N VAL A 122 6.72 6.85 -1.53
CA VAL A 122 7.33 5.51 -1.67
C VAL A 122 8.77 5.51 -1.14
N SER A 123 9.56 6.55 -1.45
CA SER A 123 10.92 6.66 -0.92
C SER A 123 10.95 6.78 0.61
N ALA A 124 10.01 7.54 1.19
CA ALA A 124 9.83 7.64 2.64
C ALA A 124 9.38 6.30 3.24
N ALA A 125 8.47 5.57 2.58
CA ALA A 125 8.02 4.25 3.02
C ALA A 125 9.18 3.24 3.07
N VAL A 126 10.11 3.27 2.11
CA VAL A 126 11.33 2.43 2.14
C VAL A 126 12.16 2.71 3.38
N ILE A 127 12.32 3.99 3.77
CA ILE A 127 13.05 4.37 4.97
C ILE A 127 12.32 3.83 6.21
N VAL A 128 11.02 4.10 6.33
CA VAL A 128 10.20 3.65 7.48
C VAL A 128 10.24 2.13 7.63
N MET A 129 10.05 1.38 6.53
CA MET A 129 10.05 -0.08 6.56
C MET A 129 11.43 -0.66 6.95
N ARG A 130 12.50 -0.05 6.52
CA ARG A 130 13.87 -0.49 6.91
C ARG A 130 14.19 -0.17 8.36
N GLU A 131 13.80 1.01 8.83
CA GLU A 131 14.05 1.42 10.22
C GLU A 131 13.12 0.72 11.22
N SER A 132 11.97 0.24 10.79
CA SER A 132 11.04 -0.51 11.65
C SER A 132 11.59 -1.88 12.07
N LYS A 133 12.55 -2.45 11.31
CA LYS A 133 13.14 -3.80 11.53
C LYS A 133 12.09 -4.87 11.84
N LEU A 134 10.98 -4.82 11.14
CA LEU A 134 9.94 -5.86 11.23
C LEU A 134 10.51 -7.18 10.71
N ASP A 135 10.35 -8.26 11.47
CA ASP A 135 10.83 -9.62 11.09
C ASP A 135 10.18 -10.11 9.79
N SER A 136 8.95 -9.65 9.50
CA SER A 136 8.24 -9.96 8.26
C SER A 136 8.71 -9.16 7.04
N TYR A 137 9.61 -8.16 7.22
CA TYR A 137 10.14 -7.35 6.14
C TYR A 137 11.45 -7.92 5.60
N ASP A 138 11.35 -8.85 4.67
CA ASP A 138 12.50 -9.39 3.93
C ASP A 138 12.40 -9.05 2.44
N PRO A 139 12.89 -7.86 2.01
CA PRO A 139 12.83 -7.45 0.62
C PRO A 139 13.86 -8.23 -0.21
N GLY A 140 13.42 -8.80 -1.34
CA GLY A 140 14.31 -9.48 -2.28
C GLY A 140 15.41 -8.60 -2.89
N PHE A 141 15.22 -7.26 -2.85
CA PHE A 141 16.22 -6.28 -3.27
C PHE A 141 16.43 -5.22 -2.19
N LYS A 142 17.68 -5.05 -1.77
CA LYS A 142 18.09 -4.02 -0.80
C LYS A 142 18.79 -2.89 -1.56
N VAL A 143 18.19 -1.68 -1.55
CA VAL A 143 18.77 -0.50 -2.19
C VAL A 143 20.17 -0.25 -1.67
N PRO A 144 21.20 -0.18 -2.56
CA PRO A 144 22.55 0.16 -2.16
C PRO A 144 22.63 1.62 -1.69
N TRP A 145 23.68 1.94 -0.94
CA TRP A 145 23.92 3.29 -0.39
C TRP A 145 22.74 3.86 0.43
N TYR A 146 22.10 3.00 1.14
CA TYR A 146 21.08 3.42 2.12
C TYR A 146 21.74 4.22 3.26
N PRO A 147 21.14 5.31 3.79
CA PRO A 147 19.83 5.89 3.43
C PRO A 147 19.87 6.95 2.32
N TRP A 148 21.03 7.20 1.71
CA TRP A 148 21.26 8.35 0.81
C TRP A 148 20.40 8.32 -0.45
N VAL A 149 20.22 7.16 -1.07
CA VAL A 149 19.44 7.03 -2.31
C VAL A 149 17.96 7.38 -2.11
N PRO A 150 17.23 6.84 -1.11
CA PRO A 150 15.87 7.25 -0.82
C PRO A 150 15.75 8.73 -0.42
N LEU A 151 16.69 9.25 0.37
CA LEU A 151 16.71 10.67 0.76
C LEU A 151 16.90 11.58 -0.46
N LEU A 152 17.83 11.24 -1.34
CA LEU A 152 18.03 11.97 -2.59
C LEU A 152 16.77 11.95 -3.47
N GLY A 153 16.08 10.81 -3.54
CA GLY A 153 14.80 10.68 -4.23
C GLY A 153 13.75 11.65 -3.70
N ILE A 154 13.61 11.76 -2.38
CA ILE A 154 12.69 12.72 -1.74
C ILE A 154 13.09 14.16 -2.08
N VAL A 155 14.37 14.51 -1.91
CA VAL A 155 14.88 15.86 -2.17
C VAL A 155 14.66 16.26 -3.65
N LEU A 156 14.95 15.37 -4.59
CA LEU A 156 14.74 15.63 -6.03
C LEU A 156 13.26 15.80 -6.37
N CYS A 157 12.36 15.00 -5.76
CA CYS A 157 10.92 15.16 -5.93
C CYS A 157 10.45 16.53 -5.43
N LEU A 158 10.87 16.94 -4.23
CA LEU A 158 10.51 18.24 -3.66
C LEU A 158 11.10 19.40 -4.46
N ALA A 159 12.36 19.30 -4.90
CA ALA A 159 13.00 20.28 -5.76
C ALA A 159 12.27 20.42 -7.11
N THR A 160 11.88 19.31 -7.73
CA THR A 160 11.11 19.35 -8.99
C THR A 160 9.73 19.96 -8.77
N MET A 161 9.05 19.66 -7.64
CA MET A 161 7.78 20.31 -7.29
C MET A 161 7.91 21.83 -7.17
N SER A 162 9.00 22.34 -6.60
CA SER A 162 9.22 23.80 -6.48
C SER A 162 9.35 24.47 -7.84
N VAL A 163 9.92 23.80 -8.84
CA VAL A 163 10.03 24.30 -10.23
C VAL A 163 8.67 24.35 -10.94
N LEU A 164 7.71 23.46 -10.58
CA LEU A 164 6.35 23.51 -11.15
C LEU A 164 5.54 24.74 -10.72
N GLY A 165 6.01 25.47 -9.71
CA GLY A 165 5.43 26.71 -9.22
C GLY A 165 4.67 26.57 -7.90
N THR A 166 4.38 27.71 -7.27
CA THR A 166 3.72 27.79 -5.95
C THR A 166 2.36 27.13 -5.89
N ALA A 167 1.58 27.17 -6.98
CA ALA A 167 0.28 26.49 -7.05
C ALA A 167 0.40 24.98 -6.86
N SER A 168 1.45 24.36 -7.39
CA SER A 168 1.74 22.92 -7.22
C SER A 168 2.08 22.57 -5.77
N ILE A 169 2.83 23.44 -5.09
CA ILE A 169 3.17 23.23 -3.66
C ILE A 169 1.90 23.34 -2.81
N ILE A 170 1.09 24.39 -3.04
CA ILE A 170 -0.18 24.56 -2.32
C ILE A 170 -1.09 23.36 -2.53
N PHE A 171 -1.22 22.89 -3.77
CA PHE A 171 -2.01 21.70 -4.09
C PHE A 171 -1.50 20.47 -3.36
N ALA A 172 -0.18 20.22 -3.31
CA ALA A 172 0.40 19.11 -2.57
C ALA A 172 0.09 19.18 -1.06
N VAL A 173 0.27 20.36 -0.46
CA VAL A 173 -0.04 20.58 0.96
C VAL A 173 -1.51 20.34 1.26
N VAL A 174 -2.41 20.87 0.42
CA VAL A 174 -3.86 20.66 0.57
C VAL A 174 -4.20 19.16 0.47
N MET A 175 -3.63 18.43 -0.47
CA MET A 175 -3.84 16.98 -0.61
C MET A 175 -3.35 16.21 0.61
N ILE A 176 -2.20 16.56 1.17
CA ILE A 176 -1.68 15.96 2.40
C ILE A 176 -2.61 16.25 3.58
N LEU A 177 -3.07 17.49 3.73
CA LEU A 177 -3.99 17.87 4.81
C LEU A 177 -5.33 17.13 4.69
N ILE A 178 -5.87 17.00 3.48
CA ILE A 178 -7.09 16.22 3.22
C ILE A 178 -6.86 14.75 3.60
N ALA A 179 -5.71 14.16 3.22
CA ALA A 179 -5.39 12.78 3.56
C ALA A 179 -5.27 12.55 5.08
N ILE A 180 -4.60 13.48 5.79
CA ILE A 180 -4.47 13.44 7.26
C ILE A 180 -5.85 13.59 7.92
N ALA A 181 -6.65 14.55 7.49
CA ALA A 181 -7.99 14.76 8.01
C ALA A 181 -8.87 13.52 7.77
N TRP A 182 -8.84 12.97 6.55
CA TRP A 182 -9.56 11.74 6.22
C TRP A 182 -9.14 10.58 7.11
N PHE A 183 -7.85 10.40 7.30
CA PHE A 183 -7.32 9.35 8.17
C PHE A 183 -7.81 9.54 9.61
N HIS A 184 -7.69 10.75 10.15
CA HIS A 184 -8.07 11.05 11.53
C HIS A 184 -9.58 10.88 11.78
N PHE A 185 -10.43 11.39 10.88
CA PHE A 185 -11.89 11.36 11.09
C PHE A 185 -12.56 10.06 10.65
N TYR A 186 -11.96 9.32 9.72
CA TYR A 186 -12.61 8.14 9.14
C TYR A 186 -11.86 6.84 9.38
N ALA A 187 -10.54 6.81 9.18
CA ALA A 187 -9.78 5.57 9.13
C ALA A 187 -9.23 5.14 10.49
N SER A 188 -8.88 6.07 11.39
CA SER A 188 -8.18 5.75 12.65
C SER A 188 -8.91 4.72 13.51
N ASP A 189 -10.23 4.80 13.61
CA ASP A 189 -11.04 3.89 14.45
C ASP A 189 -11.42 2.58 13.74
N ARG A 190 -11.03 2.41 12.47
CA ARG A 190 -11.43 1.26 11.63
C ARG A 190 -10.27 0.41 11.16
N VAL A 191 -9.04 0.88 11.37
CA VAL A 191 -7.82 0.18 10.96
C VAL A 191 -7.16 -0.40 12.20
N ASP A 192 -7.33 -1.70 12.41
CA ASP A 192 -6.77 -2.44 13.55
C ASP A 192 -5.25 -2.73 13.40
N ARG A 193 -4.60 -2.18 12.39
CA ARG A 193 -3.16 -2.42 12.13
C ARG A 193 -2.31 -1.30 12.67
N TYR A 194 -1.40 -1.62 13.56
CA TYR A 194 -0.32 -0.70 13.94
C TYR A 194 0.60 -0.49 12.74
N GLY A 195 0.74 0.76 12.30
CA GLY A 195 1.62 1.09 11.18
C GLY A 195 3.10 0.89 11.55
N ALA A 196 3.93 0.51 10.58
CA ALA A 196 5.38 0.33 10.76
C ALA A 196 6.08 1.56 11.39
N ILE A 197 5.50 2.74 11.21
CA ILE A 197 5.98 3.99 11.81
C ILE A 197 5.97 3.97 13.35
N PHE A 198 5.01 3.28 13.98
CA PHE A 198 4.97 3.14 15.44
C PHE A 198 6.14 2.31 15.96
N HIS A 199 6.57 1.28 15.22
CA HIS A 199 7.77 0.51 15.56
C HIS A 199 9.04 1.35 15.47
N VAL A 200 9.12 2.29 14.51
CA VAL A 200 10.24 3.25 14.42
C VAL A 200 10.25 4.18 15.64
N PHE A 201 9.10 4.75 16.02
CA PHE A 201 9.02 5.63 17.19
C PHE A 201 9.24 4.90 18.50
N ALA A 202 8.68 3.69 18.67
CA ALA A 202 8.92 2.86 19.84
C ALA A 202 10.42 2.60 20.02
N ARG A 203 11.12 2.24 18.96
CA ARG A 203 12.55 1.99 18.98
C ARG A 203 13.41 3.23 19.21
N LEU A 204 13.03 4.39 18.66
CA LEU A 204 13.68 5.66 18.97
C LEU A 204 13.49 6.02 20.44
N GLY A 205 12.36 5.66 21.04
CA GLY A 205 12.09 5.75 22.47
C GLY A 205 12.94 4.77 23.27
N GLU A 206 13.04 3.51 22.84
CA GLU A 206 13.85 2.48 23.48
C GLU A 206 15.33 2.85 23.53
N GLN A 207 15.91 3.34 22.45
CA GLN A 207 17.30 3.80 22.43
C GLN A 207 17.58 4.95 23.41
N ARG A 208 16.56 5.71 23.78
CA ARG A 208 16.69 6.84 24.71
C ARG A 208 16.42 6.44 26.15
N PHE A 209 15.78 5.29 26.39
CA PHE A 209 15.30 4.83 27.68
C PHE A 209 15.64 3.38 28.03
N ASP A 210 16.62 2.75 27.36
CA ASP A 210 17.05 1.36 27.67
C ASP A 210 17.35 1.16 29.16
N ALA A 211 17.91 2.17 29.81
CA ALA A 211 18.14 2.14 31.25
C ALA A 211 16.83 2.19 32.05
N LEU A 212 15.86 2.98 31.61
CA LEU A 212 14.57 3.15 32.29
C LEU A 212 13.65 1.93 32.13
N ASP A 213 13.67 1.28 30.96
CA ASP A 213 12.87 0.07 30.72
C ASP A 213 13.40 -1.11 31.52
N THR A 214 14.74 -1.24 31.63
CA THR A 214 15.38 -2.25 32.47
C THR A 214 15.08 -2.01 33.94
N GLU A 215 15.07 -0.74 34.38
CA GLU A 215 14.77 -0.36 35.77
C GLU A 215 13.27 -0.54 36.08
N LEU A 216 12.37 -0.18 35.16
CA LEU A 216 10.93 -0.42 35.29
C LEU A 216 10.59 -1.91 35.30
N ARG A 217 11.19 -2.73 34.44
CA ARG A 217 11.03 -4.19 34.46
C ARG A 217 11.58 -4.78 35.77
N GLY A 218 12.68 -4.26 36.28
CA GLY A 218 13.21 -4.61 37.60
C GLY A 218 12.22 -4.31 38.72
N ILE A 219 11.65 -3.11 38.74
CA ILE A 219 10.67 -2.66 39.75
C ILE A 219 9.36 -3.46 39.65
N ILE A 220 8.88 -3.77 38.46
CA ILE A 220 7.67 -4.58 38.25
C ILE A 220 7.89 -6.03 38.68
N LYS A 221 9.08 -6.59 38.46
CA LYS A 221 9.46 -7.92 38.89
C LYS A 221 9.61 -8.00 40.42
N GLU A 222 10.17 -6.98 41.04
CA GLU A 222 10.36 -6.90 42.49
C GLU A 222 9.05 -6.64 43.26
N LYS A 223 8.14 -5.86 42.69
CA LYS A 223 6.86 -5.50 43.35
C LYS A 223 5.73 -6.48 43.11
N GLY A 224 5.95 -7.59 42.40
CA GLY A 224 4.96 -8.67 42.28
C GLY A 224 3.64 -8.26 41.63
N LEU A 225 3.64 -7.22 40.75
CA LEU A 225 2.45 -6.69 40.08
C LEU A 225 1.97 -7.53 38.88
N ARG A 226 2.57 -8.67 38.60
CA ARG A 226 1.95 -9.68 37.73
C ARG A 226 1.12 -10.63 38.60
N ALA A 227 -0.18 -10.35 38.67
CA ALA A 227 -1.13 -11.45 38.75
C ALA A 227 -0.76 -12.44 37.63
N ALA A 228 -0.73 -13.75 37.93
CA ALA A 228 -0.36 -14.78 36.96
C ALA A 228 -1.07 -14.51 35.63
N ASP A 229 -0.27 -14.41 34.55
CA ASP A 229 -0.84 -14.17 33.22
C ASP A 229 -1.71 -15.39 32.88
N PRO A 230 -3.01 -15.22 32.53
CA PRO A 230 -3.86 -16.33 32.15
C PRO A 230 -3.27 -17.19 31.03
N PHE A 231 -2.40 -16.61 30.20
CA PHE A 231 -1.64 -17.31 29.17
C PHE A 231 -0.56 -18.22 29.77
N ASP A 232 0.24 -17.72 30.70
CA ASP A 232 1.28 -18.49 31.39
C ASP A 232 0.67 -19.66 32.20
N GLU A 233 -0.48 -19.43 32.84
CA GLU A 233 -1.20 -20.48 33.53
C GLU A 233 -1.76 -21.55 32.59
N THR A 234 -2.23 -21.13 31.42
CA THR A 234 -2.77 -22.05 30.40
C THR A 234 -1.65 -22.89 29.80
N ILE A 235 -0.50 -22.28 29.48
CA ILE A 235 0.67 -23.00 28.95
C ILE A 235 1.27 -23.94 30.01
N ALA A 236 1.37 -23.50 31.26
CA ALA A 236 1.88 -24.35 32.35
C ALA A 236 1.00 -25.61 32.58
N LYS A 237 -0.27 -25.54 32.28
CA LYS A 237 -1.24 -26.65 32.35
C LYS A 237 -1.40 -27.41 31.04
N ALA A 238 -0.83 -26.91 29.95
CA ALA A 238 -0.97 -27.53 28.62
C ALA A 238 -0.33 -28.91 28.60
N ARG A 239 -1.07 -29.89 28.10
CA ARG A 239 -0.55 -31.24 27.88
C ARG A 239 0.33 -31.28 26.66
N VAL A 240 1.54 -31.75 26.80
CA VAL A 240 2.42 -32.09 25.68
C VAL A 240 2.13 -33.53 25.27
N LEU A 241 1.73 -33.71 24.01
CA LEU A 241 1.55 -35.02 23.42
C LEU A 241 2.75 -35.29 22.52
N GLU A 242 3.48 -36.36 22.76
CA GLU A 242 4.63 -36.79 21.97
C GLU A 242 4.17 -37.77 20.90
N GLY A 243 4.25 -37.36 19.62
CA GLY A 243 3.99 -38.25 18.49
C GLY A 243 5.30 -38.91 18.01
N ASN A 244 5.23 -40.19 17.62
CA ASN A 244 6.35 -40.89 17.01
C ASN A 244 6.61 -40.39 15.58
N ALA A 245 7.88 -40.36 15.18
CA ALA A 245 8.25 -40.01 13.79
C ALA A 245 7.61 -41.04 12.82
N GLY A 246 6.60 -40.61 12.07
CA GLY A 246 5.82 -41.43 11.14
C GLY A 246 4.33 -41.55 11.49
N THR A 247 3.89 -40.96 12.60
CA THR A 247 2.44 -40.92 12.93
C THR A 247 1.75 -39.97 11.93
N ASP A 248 0.68 -40.45 11.30
CA ASP A 248 -0.11 -39.65 10.37
C ASP A 248 -0.81 -38.49 11.10
N PHE A 249 -0.95 -37.37 10.43
CA PHE A 249 -1.57 -36.15 10.99
C PHE A 249 -2.99 -36.41 11.52
N GLU A 250 -3.74 -37.24 10.81
CA GLU A 250 -5.13 -37.56 11.17
C GLU A 250 -5.21 -38.31 12.54
N THR A 251 -4.25 -39.20 12.77
CA THR A 251 -4.14 -39.94 14.05
C THR A 251 -3.72 -38.99 15.17
N LEU A 252 -2.76 -38.10 14.94
CA LEU A 252 -2.32 -37.11 15.94
C LEU A 252 -3.45 -36.12 16.26
N ALA A 253 -4.16 -35.64 15.24
CA ALA A 253 -5.30 -34.73 15.39
C ALA A 253 -6.45 -35.38 16.20
N ALA A 254 -6.68 -36.70 16.00
CA ALA A 254 -7.68 -37.42 16.76
C ALA A 254 -7.29 -37.58 18.26
N GLU A 255 -6.01 -37.76 18.54
CA GLU A 255 -5.50 -37.86 19.91
C GLU A 255 -5.58 -36.50 20.63
N VAL A 256 -5.18 -35.42 19.96
CA VAL A 256 -5.32 -34.05 20.46
C VAL A 256 -6.80 -33.70 20.70
N ALA A 257 -7.68 -34.01 19.75
CA ALA A 257 -9.12 -33.78 19.87
C ALA A 257 -9.74 -34.55 21.05
N GLY A 258 -9.24 -35.76 21.32
CA GLY A 258 -9.63 -36.56 22.49
C GLY A 258 -9.20 -35.90 23.80
N ALA A 259 -7.97 -35.44 23.89
CA ALA A 259 -7.45 -34.72 25.05
C ALA A 259 -8.22 -33.43 25.33
N LEU A 260 -8.47 -32.61 24.30
CA LEU A 260 -9.26 -31.38 24.41
C LEU A 260 -10.73 -31.64 24.80
N SER A 261 -11.32 -32.72 24.30
CA SER A 261 -12.68 -33.14 24.68
C SER A 261 -12.78 -33.42 26.18
N THR A 262 -11.76 -34.06 26.76
CA THR A 262 -11.72 -34.38 28.18
C THR A 262 -11.63 -33.14 29.07
N GLU A 263 -10.90 -32.13 28.62
CA GLU A 263 -10.68 -30.87 29.38
C GLU A 263 -11.83 -29.87 29.21
N THR A 264 -12.38 -29.76 28.01
CA THR A 264 -13.38 -28.73 27.68
C THR A 264 -14.82 -29.20 27.79
N GLY A 265 -15.06 -30.52 27.90
CA GLY A 265 -16.39 -31.12 27.91
C GLY A 265 -17.13 -31.09 26.57
N ARG A 266 -16.44 -30.64 25.47
CA ARG A 266 -17.00 -30.60 24.12
C ARG A 266 -16.71 -31.90 23.36
N SER A 267 -17.52 -32.18 22.32
CA SER A 267 -17.35 -33.40 21.51
C SER A 267 -15.99 -33.43 20.78
N SER A 268 -15.28 -34.56 20.91
CA SER A 268 -14.01 -34.81 20.20
C SER A 268 -14.18 -34.71 18.68
N LYS A 269 -15.33 -35.06 18.12
CA LYS A 269 -15.63 -34.93 16.69
C LYS A 269 -15.61 -33.47 16.20
N HIS A 270 -16.05 -32.56 17.04
CA HIS A 270 -16.05 -31.11 16.69
C HIS A 270 -14.61 -30.56 16.55
N PHE A 271 -13.72 -30.95 17.47
CA PHE A 271 -12.31 -30.54 17.39
C PHE A 271 -11.58 -31.20 16.22
N LEU A 272 -11.80 -32.49 16.01
CA LEU A 272 -11.20 -33.24 14.91
C LEU A 272 -11.59 -32.64 13.53
N GLN A 273 -12.89 -32.37 13.37
CA GLN A 273 -13.38 -31.76 12.15
C GLN A 273 -12.77 -30.34 11.92
N GLY A 274 -12.66 -29.54 12.97
CA GLY A 274 -12.00 -28.22 12.91
C GLY A 274 -10.53 -28.32 12.49
N PHE A 275 -9.78 -29.29 13.03
CA PHE A 275 -8.37 -29.50 12.63
C PHE A 275 -8.23 -29.98 11.19
N LEU A 276 -9.12 -30.86 10.72
CA LEU A 276 -9.07 -31.34 9.33
C LEU A 276 -9.49 -30.28 8.32
N GLU A 277 -10.54 -29.50 8.63
CA GLU A 277 -10.97 -28.37 7.77
C GLU A 277 -9.94 -27.25 7.75
N GLY A 278 -9.35 -26.92 8.89
CA GLY A 278 -8.29 -25.91 9.00
C GLY A 278 -7.04 -26.26 8.19
N THR A 279 -6.63 -27.54 8.20
CA THR A 279 -5.47 -28.01 7.43
C THR A 279 -5.70 -27.98 5.92
N GLN A 280 -6.93 -28.09 5.45
CA GLN A 280 -7.27 -27.95 4.02
C GLN A 280 -7.13 -26.50 3.53
N VAL A 281 -7.28 -25.53 4.41
CA VAL A 281 -7.09 -24.10 4.10
C VAL A 281 -5.61 -23.69 4.08
N GLY A 282 -4.74 -24.51 4.66
CA GLY A 282 -3.29 -24.34 4.71
C GLY A 282 -2.78 -24.13 6.14
N ALA A 283 -1.84 -24.96 6.56
CA ALA A 283 -1.13 -24.76 7.82
C ALA A 283 -0.24 -23.52 7.73
N THR A 284 -0.27 -22.66 8.74
CA THR A 284 0.69 -21.55 8.83
C THR A 284 2.04 -22.11 9.28
N PRO A 285 3.06 -22.13 8.43
CA PRO A 285 4.39 -22.58 8.83
C PRO A 285 4.98 -21.57 9.83
N VAL A 286 5.34 -22.07 11.01
CA VAL A 286 6.11 -21.33 12.00
C VAL A 286 7.56 -21.78 11.87
N THR A 287 8.51 -20.85 11.98
CA THR A 287 9.94 -21.12 11.87
C THR A 287 10.39 -22.26 12.80
N GLY A 288 11.25 -23.16 12.30
CA GLY A 288 11.83 -24.26 13.08
C GLY A 288 11.06 -25.57 13.06
N GLY A 289 10.24 -25.83 12.03
CA GLY A 289 9.52 -27.09 11.87
C GLY A 289 8.24 -27.22 12.69
N VAL A 290 7.73 -26.10 13.22
CA VAL A 290 6.45 -26.01 13.92
C VAL A 290 5.36 -25.57 12.95
N ALA A 291 4.20 -26.23 12.96
CA ALA A 291 3.02 -25.83 12.23
C ALA A 291 1.85 -25.61 13.20
N LEU A 292 1.13 -24.49 13.04
CA LEU A 292 -0.09 -24.23 13.78
C LEU A 292 -1.27 -24.64 12.90
N PRO A 293 -2.06 -25.64 13.28
CA PRO A 293 -3.32 -25.93 12.60
C PRO A 293 -4.31 -24.78 12.89
N HIS A 294 -5.01 -24.33 11.88
CA HIS A 294 -6.06 -23.32 12.00
C HIS A 294 -7.37 -23.89 12.47
#